data_544cf63d444536267166532b1a0ec506
#
_entry.id   544cf63d444536267166532b1a0ec506
#
_cell.length_a   1.000
_cell.length_b   1.000
_cell.length_c   1.000
_cell.angle_alpha   90.00
_cell.angle_beta   90.00
_cell.angle_gamma   90.00
#
_symmetry.space_group_name_H-M   'P 1'
#
loop_
_entity.id
_entity.type
_entity.pdbx_description
1 polymer ?
#
loop_
_entity_poly.entity_id
_entity_poly.type
_entity_poly.pdbx_seq_one_letter_code
_entity_poly.pdbx_strand_id
1 'polypeptide(L)'
;MAKPKVIVQMYPVLPAEDEDDRAAKRPIGRNGDIYNQVLHGSIDIVKAADQLGAWAVSTIEHHLHSEGYELAPNPGVINAMWSQHVENARVGTIGYVAATRDPIRMAEEMAVLDHMTNGKYFAGFARGYQARWADILGQYVDAQATSSDGGAVDERNRELFEERVLQVVDCWREETVAFDGKYYKAPYPYDSGVENFPAAGVAQRMGAPGEIDADGSTVRRVSVVPKPYQDPHPPVFVAVSSSPDSIRFCARNGFSPVYFTPTDHLVELANVYVEEGRKHGRDLQFGANQTIVRWPHFSRDKAHFRQQLSDYDAEFYKNIYGSFFPFLVDGVETHDDLIDSMVGTGIFIGGSVEDTIAEWKQTLERIPAEYICLIWHYAMCPKETVIEELEIFMEKVLPELEIPDYDQLQAAE
;
A
#
# COMPACT_ATOMS: atom_id res chain seq x y z
N MET A 1 -5.58 3.44 -26.94
CA MET A 1 -4.41 3.40 -26.01
C MET A 1 -4.67 4.43 -24.92
N ALA A 2 -4.32 4.09 -23.67
CA ALA A 2 -4.40 4.96 -22.50
C ALA A 2 -3.01 5.20 -21.91
N LYS A 3 -2.92 6.06 -20.91
CA LYS A 3 -1.70 6.24 -20.10
C LYS A 3 -1.83 5.43 -18.80
N PRO A 4 -0.74 4.89 -18.25
CA PRO A 4 -0.78 4.31 -16.91
C PRO A 4 -1.28 5.32 -15.88
N LYS A 5 -2.03 4.82 -14.89
CA LYS A 5 -2.49 5.61 -13.74
C LYS A 5 -1.34 5.70 -12.72
N VAL A 6 -0.92 6.91 -12.35
CA VAL A 6 0.26 7.13 -11.48
C VAL A 6 -0.15 7.27 -10.02
N ILE A 7 0.45 6.48 -9.16
CA ILE A 7 0.36 6.57 -7.70
C ILE A 7 1.69 7.13 -7.18
N VAL A 8 1.63 8.24 -6.47
CA VAL A 8 2.79 8.86 -5.79
C VAL A 8 2.81 8.37 -4.35
N GLN A 9 3.82 7.58 -3.99
CA GLN A 9 3.93 7.02 -2.66
C GLN A 9 5.15 7.55 -1.92
N MET A 10 4.94 8.03 -0.71
CA MET A 10 5.98 8.59 0.12
C MET A 10 6.39 7.62 1.23
N TYR A 11 7.69 7.34 1.32
CA TYR A 11 8.33 6.63 2.41
C TYR A 11 9.13 7.65 3.23
N PRO A 12 8.59 8.20 4.34
CA PRO A 12 9.26 9.23 5.10
C PRO A 12 10.52 8.70 5.80
N VAL A 13 11.69 9.14 5.37
CA VAL A 13 12.98 8.86 6.00
C VAL A 13 13.53 10.15 6.57
N LEU A 14 13.68 10.24 7.90
CA LEU A 14 14.15 11.47 8.54
C LEU A 14 15.58 11.80 8.11
N PRO A 15 15.88 13.07 7.78
CA PRO A 15 17.12 13.44 7.14
C PRO A 15 18.33 13.37 8.09
N ALA A 16 19.42 12.81 7.60
CA ALA A 16 20.74 12.83 8.18
C ALA A 16 21.78 12.98 7.08
N GLU A 17 22.95 13.55 7.40
CA GLU A 17 24.01 13.72 6.42
C GLU A 17 24.65 12.37 6.06
N ASP A 18 24.77 11.48 7.05
CA ASP A 18 25.30 10.14 6.94
C ASP A 18 24.88 9.28 8.16
N GLU A 19 25.37 8.04 8.24
CA GLU A 19 25.10 7.13 9.36
C GLU A 19 25.66 7.66 10.70
N ASP A 20 26.81 8.35 10.71
CA ASP A 20 27.40 8.92 11.93
C ASP A 20 26.56 10.08 12.47
N ASP A 21 26.07 10.94 11.59
CA ASP A 21 25.13 12.01 11.94
C ASP A 21 23.80 11.45 12.43
N ARG A 22 23.26 10.41 11.77
CA ARG A 22 22.06 9.72 12.26
C ARG A 22 22.27 9.12 13.64
N ALA A 23 23.42 8.48 13.87
CA ALA A 23 23.79 7.92 15.17
C ALA A 23 23.96 9.02 16.23
N ALA A 24 24.50 10.17 15.88
CA ALA A 24 24.63 11.31 16.79
C ALA A 24 23.29 11.92 17.16
N LYS A 25 22.30 11.91 16.26
CA LYS A 25 20.93 12.39 16.45
C LYS A 25 19.99 11.37 17.11
N ARG A 26 20.46 10.17 17.45
CA ARG A 26 19.62 9.08 18.01
C ARG A 26 18.91 9.45 19.31
N PRO A 27 17.66 9.09 19.51
CA PRO A 27 16.76 8.46 18.54
C PRO A 27 16.08 9.51 17.66
N ILE A 28 16.57 9.71 16.44
CA ILE A 28 16.08 10.75 15.52
C ILE A 28 14.56 10.62 15.24
N GLY A 29 14.03 9.39 15.19
CA GLY A 29 12.61 9.11 15.03
C GLY A 29 11.72 9.68 16.15
N ARG A 30 12.30 10.06 17.30
CA ARG A 30 11.60 10.74 18.40
C ARG A 30 11.79 12.26 18.39
N ASN A 31 12.50 12.80 17.42
CA ASN A 31 12.65 14.25 17.28
C ASN A 31 11.36 14.86 16.74
N GLY A 32 10.59 15.50 17.63
CA GLY A 32 9.30 16.07 17.28
C GLY A 32 9.38 17.23 16.28
N ASP A 33 10.44 18.01 16.28
CA ASP A 33 10.60 19.15 15.38
C ASP A 33 10.88 18.65 13.96
N ILE A 34 11.79 17.67 13.80
CA ILE A 34 12.08 17.08 12.50
C ILE A 34 10.83 16.36 11.96
N TYR A 35 10.17 15.55 12.78
CA TYR A 35 8.95 14.83 12.35
C TYR A 35 7.84 15.80 11.95
N ASN A 36 7.66 16.90 12.70
CA ASN A 36 6.67 17.92 12.36
C ASN A 36 6.95 18.57 10.99
N GLN A 37 8.22 18.92 10.70
CA GLN A 37 8.62 19.47 9.41
C GLN A 37 8.38 18.46 8.27
N VAL A 38 8.71 17.20 8.47
CA VAL A 38 8.50 16.13 7.49
C VAL A 38 7.02 15.91 7.24
N LEU A 39 6.21 15.81 8.30
CA LEU A 39 4.78 15.63 8.18
C LEU A 39 4.11 16.76 7.39
N HIS A 40 4.40 18.01 7.74
CA HIS A 40 3.81 19.17 7.04
C HIS A 40 4.41 19.38 5.64
N GLY A 41 5.69 19.07 5.44
CA GLY A 41 6.33 19.15 4.12
C GLY A 41 5.72 18.17 3.09
N SER A 42 5.16 17.04 3.54
CA SER A 42 4.46 16.11 2.66
C SER A 42 3.26 16.72 1.93
N ILE A 43 2.64 17.76 2.53
CA ILE A 43 1.49 18.46 1.93
C ILE A 43 1.86 19.13 0.61
N ASP A 44 3.08 19.63 0.47
CA ASP A 44 3.54 20.28 -0.77
C ASP A 44 3.63 19.25 -1.91
N ILE A 45 4.14 18.05 -1.62
CA ILE A 45 4.20 16.94 -2.58
C ILE A 45 2.79 16.48 -2.96
N VAL A 46 1.90 16.35 -1.97
CA VAL A 46 0.48 15.97 -2.20
C VAL A 46 -0.21 16.95 -3.14
N LYS A 47 -0.03 18.25 -2.92
CA LYS A 47 -0.59 19.30 -3.78
C LYS A 47 0.00 19.26 -5.20
N ALA A 48 1.32 19.08 -5.30
CA ALA A 48 1.98 18.96 -6.60
C ALA A 48 1.46 17.74 -7.37
N ALA A 49 1.34 16.58 -6.71
CA ALA A 49 0.80 15.36 -7.32
C ALA A 49 -0.62 15.56 -7.84
N ASP A 50 -1.50 16.20 -7.05
CA ASP A 50 -2.87 16.51 -7.46
C ASP A 50 -2.91 17.46 -8.68
N GLN A 51 -2.10 18.52 -8.67
CA GLN A 51 -2.03 19.50 -9.74
C GLN A 51 -1.48 18.94 -11.05
N LEU A 52 -0.52 18.00 -10.94
CA LEU A 52 0.08 17.32 -12.08
C LEU A 52 -0.78 16.17 -12.62
N GLY A 53 -1.92 15.88 -12.00
CA GLY A 53 -2.85 14.87 -12.48
C GLY A 53 -2.46 13.43 -12.11
N ALA A 54 -1.72 13.23 -11.02
CA ALA A 54 -1.51 11.89 -10.47
C ALA A 54 -2.85 11.24 -10.12
N TRP A 55 -2.98 9.94 -10.36
CA TRP A 55 -4.21 9.21 -10.03
C TRP A 55 -4.42 9.14 -8.51
N ALA A 56 -3.32 9.00 -7.74
CA ALA A 56 -3.40 8.93 -6.28
C ALA A 56 -2.12 9.39 -5.60
N VAL A 57 -2.28 9.78 -4.32
CA VAL A 57 -1.20 9.89 -3.35
C VAL A 57 -1.35 8.79 -2.29
N SER A 58 -0.24 8.21 -1.87
CA SER A 58 -0.20 7.05 -0.98
C SER A 58 0.84 7.19 0.13
N THR A 59 0.51 6.69 1.31
CA THR A 59 1.44 6.46 2.40
C THR A 59 1.58 4.97 2.70
N ILE A 60 2.35 4.63 3.75
CA ILE A 60 2.59 3.28 4.24
C ILE A 60 2.09 3.13 5.68
N GLU A 61 2.19 1.92 6.25
CA GLU A 61 2.05 1.69 7.69
C GLU A 61 3.28 0.96 8.22
N HIS A 62 4.16 1.71 8.90
CA HIS A 62 5.30 1.17 9.62
C HIS A 62 5.41 1.80 11.00
N HIS A 63 5.89 1.03 11.97
CA HIS A 63 5.90 1.42 13.37
C HIS A 63 7.26 1.24 14.04
N LEU A 64 7.49 1.98 15.14
CA LEU A 64 8.60 1.81 16.07
C LEU A 64 10.00 2.07 15.47
N HIS A 65 10.08 2.79 14.36
CA HIS A 65 11.33 3.15 13.69
C HIS A 65 12.01 4.33 14.36
N SER A 66 12.59 4.11 15.55
CA SER A 66 13.29 5.15 16.32
C SER A 66 14.55 5.65 15.63
N GLU A 67 15.11 4.90 14.70
CA GLU A 67 16.21 5.28 13.81
C GLU A 67 15.81 6.25 12.69
N GLY A 68 14.52 6.53 12.53
CA GLY A 68 14.01 7.55 11.60
C GLY A 68 13.74 7.06 10.19
N TYR A 69 13.72 5.74 9.95
CA TYR A 69 13.38 5.17 8.66
C TYR A 69 11.87 4.90 8.53
N GLU A 70 11.28 5.24 7.40
CA GLU A 70 9.88 4.91 7.03
C GLU A 70 8.83 5.24 8.12
N LEU A 71 8.84 6.50 8.64
CA LEU A 71 7.95 6.91 9.72
C LEU A 71 6.53 7.23 9.25
N ALA A 72 5.64 6.23 9.25
CA ALA A 72 4.23 6.42 8.94
C ALA A 72 3.34 5.51 9.81
N PRO A 73 3.23 5.76 11.13
CA PRO A 73 2.58 4.82 12.06
C PRO A 73 1.05 4.82 12.01
N ASN A 74 0.41 5.84 11.46
CA ASN A 74 -1.04 5.99 11.42
C ASN A 74 -1.52 6.49 10.06
N PRO A 75 -1.61 5.58 9.08
CA PRO A 75 -1.96 5.96 7.72
C PRO A 75 -3.31 6.67 7.60
N GLY A 76 -4.34 6.25 8.34
CA GLY A 76 -5.64 6.91 8.30
C GLY A 76 -5.59 8.37 8.76
N VAL A 77 -4.82 8.68 9.80
CA VAL A 77 -4.65 10.07 10.26
C VAL A 77 -3.90 10.91 9.22
N ILE A 78 -2.85 10.34 8.61
CA ILE A 78 -2.10 11.00 7.53
C ILE A 78 -3.00 11.23 6.31
N ASN A 79 -3.76 10.21 5.91
CA ASN A 79 -4.70 10.31 4.80
C ASN A 79 -5.80 11.34 5.06
N ALA A 80 -6.31 11.44 6.30
CA ALA A 80 -7.28 12.47 6.67
C ALA A 80 -6.70 13.88 6.55
N MET A 81 -5.43 14.08 6.90
CA MET A 81 -4.75 15.36 6.68
C MET A 81 -4.59 15.65 5.18
N TRP A 82 -4.11 14.68 4.39
CA TRP A 82 -3.90 14.86 2.96
C TRP A 82 -5.19 15.09 2.18
N SER A 83 -6.30 14.45 2.59
CA SER A 83 -7.61 14.61 1.95
C SER A 83 -8.10 16.06 1.89
N GLN A 84 -7.58 16.93 2.75
CA GLN A 84 -7.92 18.35 2.77
C GLN A 84 -7.10 19.18 1.78
N HIS A 85 -6.16 18.55 1.06
CA HIS A 85 -5.20 19.20 0.19
C HIS A 85 -5.21 18.67 -1.26
N VAL A 86 -6.11 17.75 -1.58
CA VAL A 86 -6.34 17.22 -2.93
C VAL A 86 -7.74 17.56 -3.41
N GLU A 87 -7.86 17.84 -4.71
CA GLU A 87 -9.14 18.08 -5.38
C GLU A 87 -9.50 16.94 -6.35
N ASN A 88 -8.50 16.35 -7.02
CA ASN A 88 -8.67 15.38 -8.09
C ASN A 88 -8.08 14.02 -7.77
N ALA A 89 -6.88 13.98 -7.19
CA ALA A 89 -6.21 12.73 -6.85
C ALA A 89 -6.95 11.95 -5.77
N ARG A 90 -6.86 10.63 -5.84
CA ARG A 90 -7.24 9.74 -4.76
C ARG A 90 -6.23 9.81 -3.62
N VAL A 91 -6.69 9.50 -2.42
CA VAL A 91 -5.83 9.33 -1.23
C VAL A 91 -5.97 7.91 -0.73
N GLY A 92 -4.88 7.31 -0.30
CA GLY A 92 -4.92 5.95 0.27
C GLY A 92 -3.59 5.51 0.85
N THR A 93 -3.49 4.23 1.09
CA THR A 93 -2.31 3.63 1.73
C THR A 93 -1.97 2.31 1.05
N ILE A 94 -0.71 2.10 0.72
CA ILE A 94 -0.20 0.79 0.31
C ILE A 94 0.88 0.37 1.31
N GLY A 95 0.50 -0.36 2.41
CA GLY A 95 -0.88 -0.74 2.77
C GLY A 95 -1.00 -0.88 4.29
N TYR A 96 -2.23 -0.86 4.73
CA TYR A 96 -2.55 -1.18 6.12
C TYR A 96 -2.12 -2.61 6.47
N VAL A 97 -1.47 -2.77 7.61
CA VAL A 97 -1.05 -4.10 8.08
C VAL A 97 -2.23 -4.80 8.76
N ALA A 98 -3.07 -5.41 7.94
CA ALA A 98 -4.36 -5.95 8.37
C ALA A 98 -4.25 -6.95 9.52
N ALA A 99 -3.17 -7.74 9.59
CA ALA A 99 -2.96 -8.72 10.65
C ALA A 99 -2.88 -8.10 12.07
N THR A 100 -2.48 -6.83 12.19
CA THR A 100 -2.30 -6.15 13.48
C THR A 100 -3.48 -5.27 13.89
N ARG A 101 -4.52 -5.18 13.06
CA ARG A 101 -5.64 -4.25 13.24
C ARG A 101 -6.98 -4.99 13.36
N ASP A 102 -7.92 -4.36 14.06
CA ASP A 102 -9.32 -4.81 14.13
C ASP A 102 -10.02 -4.55 12.78
N PRO A 103 -10.67 -5.55 12.16
CA PRO A 103 -11.25 -5.41 10.82
C PRO A 103 -12.44 -4.44 10.77
N ILE A 104 -13.29 -4.41 11.82
CA ILE A 104 -14.42 -3.47 11.86
C ILE A 104 -13.91 -2.04 11.94
N ARG A 105 -12.93 -1.76 12.82
CA ARG A 105 -12.36 -0.41 12.93
C ARG A 105 -11.65 0.03 11.64
N MET A 106 -10.97 -0.89 10.95
CA MET A 106 -10.42 -0.57 9.62
C MET A 106 -11.52 -0.23 8.62
N ALA A 107 -12.61 -1.01 8.60
CA ALA A 107 -13.71 -0.76 7.69
C ALA A 107 -14.36 0.61 7.95
N GLU A 108 -14.60 0.96 9.22
CA GLU A 108 -15.15 2.27 9.62
C GLU A 108 -14.21 3.42 9.25
N GLU A 109 -12.90 3.30 9.60
CA GLU A 109 -11.89 4.32 9.31
C GLU A 109 -11.81 4.61 7.81
N MET A 110 -11.71 3.56 6.98
CA MET A 110 -11.62 3.68 5.54
C MET A 110 -12.91 4.22 4.90
N ALA A 111 -14.07 3.84 5.43
CA ALA A 111 -15.35 4.39 4.98
C ALA A 111 -15.46 5.90 5.29
N VAL A 112 -15.03 6.35 6.47
CA VAL A 112 -14.99 7.77 6.82
C VAL A 112 -14.03 8.53 5.88
N LEU A 113 -12.84 7.97 5.60
CA LEU A 113 -11.90 8.55 4.64
C LEU A 113 -12.48 8.65 3.22
N ASP A 114 -13.27 7.67 2.81
CA ASP A 114 -13.95 7.69 1.53
C ASP A 114 -14.98 8.83 1.44
N HIS A 115 -15.73 9.08 2.51
CA HIS A 115 -16.59 10.26 2.61
C HIS A 115 -15.80 11.58 2.61
N MET A 116 -14.68 11.65 3.34
CA MET A 116 -13.83 12.85 3.39
C MET A 116 -13.25 13.22 2.03
N THR A 117 -13.00 12.22 1.18
CA THR A 117 -12.49 12.39 -0.18
C THR A 117 -13.57 12.46 -1.26
N ASN A 118 -14.84 12.44 -0.88
CA ASN A 118 -15.98 12.40 -1.83
C ASN A 118 -15.85 11.25 -2.85
N GLY A 119 -15.53 10.03 -2.37
CA GLY A 119 -15.39 8.84 -3.21
C GLY A 119 -14.06 8.75 -3.96
N LYS A 120 -13.02 9.42 -3.48
CA LYS A 120 -11.66 9.34 -4.03
C LYS A 120 -10.68 8.68 -3.06
N TYR A 121 -11.16 7.78 -2.22
CA TYR A 121 -10.32 6.92 -1.40
C TYR A 121 -10.00 5.62 -2.14
N PHE A 122 -8.83 5.04 -1.90
CA PHE A 122 -8.52 3.66 -2.23
C PHE A 122 -7.96 2.94 -0.99
N ALA A 123 -8.29 1.69 -0.82
CA ALA A 123 -7.83 0.88 0.30
C ALA A 123 -6.67 0.00 -0.13
N GLY A 124 -5.58 0.01 0.62
CA GLY A 124 -4.47 -0.90 0.38
C GLY A 124 -4.10 -1.67 1.64
N PHE A 125 -3.75 -2.94 1.47
CA PHE A 125 -3.42 -3.86 2.56
C PHE A 125 -2.06 -4.50 2.38
N ALA A 126 -1.40 -4.80 3.51
CA ALA A 126 -0.12 -5.48 3.58
C ALA A 126 -0.11 -6.51 4.71
N ARG A 127 0.77 -7.51 4.60
CA ARG A 127 0.90 -8.56 5.61
C ARG A 127 1.78 -8.15 6.80
N GLY A 128 2.76 -7.26 6.57
CA GLY A 128 3.78 -6.87 7.55
C GLY A 128 4.94 -7.86 7.62
N TYR A 129 6.18 -7.36 7.42
CA TYR A 129 7.38 -8.19 7.35
C TYR A 129 8.39 -7.93 8.48
N GLN A 130 8.16 -6.91 9.31
CA GLN A 130 9.10 -6.53 10.38
C GLN A 130 8.60 -7.00 11.74
N ALA A 131 9.33 -7.97 12.33
CA ALA A 131 8.97 -8.58 13.62
C ALA A 131 8.87 -7.55 14.77
N ARG A 132 9.74 -6.54 14.78
CA ARG A 132 9.76 -5.51 15.83
C ARG A 132 8.40 -4.88 16.11
N TRP A 133 7.55 -4.72 15.09
CA TRP A 133 6.22 -4.15 15.28
C TRP A 133 5.07 -5.10 14.92
N ALA A 134 5.26 -6.01 13.98
CA ALA A 134 4.22 -6.97 13.62
C ALA A 134 3.88 -7.89 14.80
N ASP A 135 4.91 -8.43 15.48
CA ASP A 135 4.73 -9.31 16.64
C ASP A 135 4.19 -8.53 17.86
N ILE A 136 4.70 -7.31 18.09
CA ILE A 136 4.27 -6.49 19.24
C ILE A 136 2.81 -6.06 19.08
N LEU A 137 2.44 -5.50 17.91
CA LEU A 137 1.08 -4.99 17.67
C LEU A 137 0.08 -6.12 17.40
N GLY A 138 0.55 -7.25 16.88
CA GLY A 138 -0.25 -8.43 16.59
C GLY A 138 -0.41 -9.41 17.75
N GLN A 139 0.15 -9.14 18.94
CA GLN A 139 0.21 -10.08 20.06
C GLN A 139 -1.13 -10.68 20.50
N TYR A 140 -2.22 -9.93 20.37
CA TYR A 140 -3.56 -10.39 20.80
C TYR A 140 -4.18 -11.46 19.89
N VAL A 141 -3.67 -11.59 18.69
CA VAL A 141 -4.09 -12.63 17.72
C VAL A 141 -2.93 -13.55 17.35
N ASP A 142 -1.81 -13.43 18.06
CA ASP A 142 -0.58 -14.15 17.81
C ASP A 142 -0.11 -14.01 16.34
N ALA A 143 -0.27 -12.79 15.78
CA ALA A 143 0.30 -12.45 14.49
C ALA A 143 1.81 -12.26 14.62
N GLN A 144 2.53 -12.70 13.62
CA GLN A 144 3.98 -12.55 13.53
C GLN A 144 4.35 -11.94 12.19
N ALA A 145 5.58 -11.45 12.06
CA ALA A 145 6.07 -10.96 10.78
C ALA A 145 6.05 -12.09 9.73
N THR A 146 5.70 -11.73 8.50
CA THR A 146 5.76 -12.69 7.40
C THR A 146 7.21 -12.99 7.02
N SER A 147 7.56 -14.27 6.95
CA SER A 147 8.87 -14.75 6.50
C SER A 147 8.91 -15.02 4.99
N SER A 148 7.73 -15.17 4.37
CA SER A 148 7.58 -15.54 2.95
C SER A 148 8.34 -16.84 2.57
N ASP A 149 8.50 -17.74 3.53
CA ASP A 149 9.23 -19.02 3.37
C ASP A 149 8.29 -20.21 3.11
N GLY A 150 6.97 -19.98 3.11
CA GLY A 150 5.97 -21.03 2.98
C GLY A 150 5.83 -21.95 4.19
N GLY A 151 6.48 -21.62 5.32
CA GLY A 151 6.38 -22.36 6.58
C GLY A 151 5.04 -22.11 7.29
N ALA A 152 4.82 -22.85 8.40
CA ALA A 152 3.56 -22.79 9.15
C ALA A 152 3.25 -21.39 9.71
N VAL A 153 4.24 -20.60 10.07
CA VAL A 153 4.08 -19.21 10.54
C VAL A 153 3.64 -18.32 9.37
N ASP A 154 4.30 -18.45 8.22
CA ASP A 154 3.94 -17.67 7.02
C ASP A 154 2.52 -17.99 6.54
N GLU A 155 2.14 -19.27 6.53
CA GLU A 155 0.80 -19.71 6.16
C GLU A 155 -0.26 -19.18 7.12
N ARG A 156 -0.01 -19.26 8.43
CA ARG A 156 -0.91 -18.70 9.44
C ARG A 156 -1.10 -17.20 9.29
N ASN A 157 -0.01 -16.44 9.07
CA ASN A 157 -0.10 -15.00 8.86
C ASN A 157 -0.85 -14.66 7.58
N ARG A 158 -0.72 -15.48 6.53
CA ARG A 158 -1.50 -15.34 5.31
C ARG A 158 -2.98 -15.57 5.57
N GLU A 159 -3.35 -16.65 6.24
CA GLU A 159 -4.75 -16.93 6.61
C GLU A 159 -5.37 -15.78 7.42
N LEU A 160 -4.65 -15.32 8.45
CA LEU A 160 -5.09 -14.20 9.29
C LEU A 160 -5.28 -12.91 8.47
N PHE A 161 -4.35 -12.61 7.58
CA PHE A 161 -4.43 -11.48 6.68
C PHE A 161 -5.63 -11.57 5.74
N GLU A 162 -5.78 -12.71 5.05
CA GLU A 162 -6.88 -12.94 4.12
C GLU A 162 -8.25 -12.85 4.82
N GLU A 163 -8.39 -13.47 6.00
CA GLU A 163 -9.61 -13.38 6.80
C GLU A 163 -9.97 -11.93 7.12
N ARG A 164 -8.99 -11.13 7.59
CA ARG A 164 -9.26 -9.75 7.98
C ARG A 164 -9.59 -8.84 6.81
N VAL A 165 -8.89 -8.98 5.69
CA VAL A 165 -9.18 -8.20 4.49
C VAL A 165 -10.59 -8.50 3.97
N LEU A 166 -10.99 -9.77 3.94
CA LEU A 166 -12.35 -10.15 3.53
C LEU A 166 -13.40 -9.63 4.50
N GLN A 167 -13.16 -9.69 5.81
CA GLN A 167 -14.06 -9.12 6.80
C GLN A 167 -14.25 -7.61 6.64
N VAL A 168 -13.18 -6.87 6.29
CA VAL A 168 -13.30 -5.44 5.96
C VAL A 168 -14.21 -5.22 4.75
N VAL A 169 -14.02 -5.99 3.68
CA VAL A 169 -14.82 -5.87 2.46
C VAL A 169 -16.27 -6.26 2.71
N ASP A 170 -16.52 -7.31 3.50
CA ASP A 170 -17.88 -7.72 3.90
C ASP A 170 -18.58 -6.62 4.71
N CYS A 171 -17.86 -5.92 5.64
CA CYS A 171 -18.40 -4.78 6.36
C CYS A 171 -18.87 -3.65 5.44
N TRP A 172 -18.26 -3.49 4.27
CA TRP A 172 -18.65 -2.46 3.30
C TRP A 172 -19.81 -2.87 2.40
N ARG A 173 -19.92 -4.17 2.10
CA ARG A 173 -20.88 -4.71 1.11
C ARG A 173 -22.20 -5.11 1.72
N GLU A 174 -22.13 -5.73 2.89
CA GLU A 174 -23.29 -6.34 3.53
C GLU A 174 -24.00 -5.33 4.44
N GLU A 175 -25.33 -5.37 4.45
CA GLU A 175 -26.14 -4.55 5.36
C GLU A 175 -25.87 -4.90 6.82
N THR A 176 -25.67 -6.20 7.10
CA THR A 176 -25.24 -6.70 8.42
C THR A 176 -24.26 -7.85 8.26
N VAL A 177 -23.29 -7.94 9.16
CA VAL A 177 -22.30 -9.02 9.20
C VAL A 177 -22.38 -9.82 10.51
N ALA A 178 -21.99 -11.08 10.41
CA ALA A 178 -21.68 -11.93 11.56
C ALA A 178 -20.46 -12.78 11.18
N PHE A 179 -19.39 -12.68 11.96
CA PHE A 179 -18.14 -13.37 11.69
C PHE A 179 -17.88 -14.46 12.69
N ASP A 180 -17.88 -15.72 12.27
CA ASP A 180 -17.36 -16.86 13.03
C ASP A 180 -15.96 -17.23 12.52
N GLY A 181 -15.08 -16.22 12.42
CA GLY A 181 -13.75 -16.41 11.90
C GLY A 181 -12.82 -17.15 12.87
N LYS A 182 -11.75 -17.67 12.32
CA LYS A 182 -10.69 -18.33 13.10
C LYS A 182 -9.96 -17.34 14.02
N TYR A 183 -9.79 -16.11 13.55
CA TYR A 183 -9.01 -15.07 14.22
C TYR A 183 -9.86 -13.91 14.72
N TYR A 184 -11.08 -13.72 14.19
CA TYR A 184 -11.95 -12.65 14.61
C TYR A 184 -13.41 -13.07 14.58
N LYS A 185 -14.15 -12.76 15.66
CA LYS A 185 -15.56 -13.07 15.82
C LYS A 185 -16.36 -11.82 16.12
N ALA A 186 -17.50 -11.67 15.44
CA ALA A 186 -18.46 -10.60 15.70
C ALA A 186 -19.89 -11.10 15.42
N PRO A 187 -20.86 -10.94 16.36
CA PRO A 187 -20.67 -10.42 17.71
C PRO A 187 -19.77 -11.31 18.58
N TYR A 188 -19.37 -10.80 19.73
CA TYR A 188 -18.58 -11.60 20.66
C TYR A 188 -19.24 -11.63 22.06
N PRO A 189 -19.46 -12.82 22.68
CA PRO A 189 -19.21 -14.18 22.13
C PRO A 189 -20.10 -14.51 20.93
N TYR A 190 -19.58 -15.26 19.95
CA TYR A 190 -20.31 -15.54 18.72
C TYR A 190 -21.54 -16.45 18.96
N ASP A 191 -21.37 -17.50 19.76
CA ASP A 191 -22.40 -18.51 19.99
C ASP A 191 -23.63 -17.95 20.73
N SER A 192 -23.44 -17.11 21.74
CA SER A 192 -24.55 -16.49 22.49
C SER A 192 -24.96 -15.12 21.93
N GLY A 193 -24.08 -14.43 21.25
CA GLY A 193 -24.27 -13.01 20.90
C GLY A 193 -24.11 -12.09 22.10
N VAL A 194 -24.49 -10.81 21.94
CA VAL A 194 -24.53 -9.85 23.04
C VAL A 194 -25.94 -9.88 23.65
N GLU A 195 -26.08 -10.69 24.69
CA GLU A 195 -27.35 -10.90 25.38
C GLU A 195 -27.79 -9.66 26.18
N ASN A 196 -29.11 -9.51 26.35
CA ASN A 196 -29.72 -8.46 27.16
C ASN A 196 -29.26 -7.06 26.75
N PHE A 197 -29.14 -6.77 25.47
CA PHE A 197 -28.77 -5.47 24.96
C PHE A 197 -29.86 -4.44 25.30
N PRO A 198 -29.59 -3.43 26.14
CA PRO A 198 -30.65 -2.54 26.66
C PRO A 198 -31.41 -1.77 25.59
N ALA A 199 -30.75 -1.46 24.46
CA ALA A 199 -31.35 -0.73 23.35
C ALA A 199 -31.87 -1.66 22.22
N ALA A 200 -32.01 -2.95 22.46
CA ALA A 200 -32.44 -3.94 21.44
C ALA A 200 -33.75 -3.52 20.75
N GLY A 201 -34.75 -3.04 21.50
CA GLY A 201 -36.00 -2.56 20.93
C GLY A 201 -35.85 -1.32 20.04
N VAL A 202 -34.81 -0.51 20.23
CA VAL A 202 -34.46 0.61 19.33
C VAL A 202 -33.83 0.07 18.06
N ALA A 203 -32.82 -0.79 18.19
CA ALA A 203 -32.14 -1.41 17.07
C ALA A 203 -33.13 -2.22 16.21
N GLN A 204 -34.03 -2.98 16.81
CA GLN A 204 -35.05 -3.76 16.09
C GLN A 204 -36.01 -2.90 15.26
N ARG A 205 -36.31 -1.67 15.70
CA ARG A 205 -37.23 -0.76 14.98
C ARG A 205 -36.53 0.13 13.97
N MET A 206 -35.29 0.52 14.21
CA MET A 206 -34.60 1.59 13.45
C MET A 206 -33.20 1.20 12.96
N GLY A 207 -32.65 0.10 13.46
CA GLY A 207 -31.38 -0.47 12.99
C GLY A 207 -31.57 -1.36 11.77
N ALA A 208 -30.48 -2.00 11.33
CA ALA A 208 -30.54 -2.90 10.19
C ALA A 208 -31.30 -4.19 10.52
N PRO A 209 -32.08 -4.72 9.58
CA PRO A 209 -32.80 -5.97 9.77
C PRO A 209 -31.86 -7.14 10.12
N GLY A 210 -32.23 -7.89 11.16
CA GLY A 210 -31.49 -9.07 11.60
C GLY A 210 -30.34 -8.80 12.59
N GLU A 211 -30.10 -7.56 13.01
CA GLU A 211 -29.15 -7.27 14.09
C GLU A 211 -29.59 -7.88 15.42
N ILE A 212 -30.88 -7.83 15.72
CA ILE A 212 -31.48 -8.37 16.93
C ILE A 212 -32.15 -9.69 16.64
N ASP A 213 -31.89 -10.69 17.47
CA ASP A 213 -32.49 -12.02 17.38
C ASP A 213 -34.00 -12.01 17.65
N ALA A 214 -34.66 -13.10 17.33
CA ALA A 214 -36.10 -13.27 17.53
C ALA A 214 -36.57 -13.15 19.02
N ASP A 215 -35.64 -13.33 19.96
CA ASP A 215 -35.90 -13.08 21.39
C ASP A 215 -36.11 -11.59 21.73
N GLY A 216 -35.79 -10.69 20.80
CA GLY A 216 -35.95 -9.24 20.94
C GLY A 216 -34.92 -8.56 21.85
N SER A 217 -33.88 -9.25 22.30
CA SER A 217 -32.91 -8.74 23.27
C SER A 217 -31.44 -9.00 22.94
N THR A 218 -31.15 -9.93 22.05
CA THR A 218 -29.77 -10.37 21.77
C THR A 218 -29.27 -9.84 20.42
N VAL A 219 -28.09 -9.19 20.42
CA VAL A 219 -27.40 -8.80 19.17
C VAL A 219 -26.75 -10.03 18.56
N ARG A 220 -27.15 -10.40 17.34
CA ARG A 220 -26.62 -11.55 16.59
C ARG A 220 -25.86 -11.18 15.35
N ARG A 221 -26.06 -9.98 14.84
CA ARG A 221 -25.36 -9.41 13.71
C ARG A 221 -25.09 -7.94 13.99
N VAL A 222 -24.15 -7.36 13.29
CA VAL A 222 -23.83 -5.92 13.41
C VAL A 222 -23.87 -5.26 12.03
N SER A 223 -24.42 -4.05 11.98
CA SER A 223 -24.31 -3.19 10.81
C SER A 223 -23.13 -2.26 11.02
N VAL A 224 -22.12 -2.34 10.14
CA VAL A 224 -20.93 -1.50 10.22
C VAL A 224 -21.20 -0.19 9.49
N VAL A 225 -21.07 0.92 10.22
CA VAL A 225 -21.46 2.25 9.73
C VAL A 225 -20.35 3.27 9.95
N PRO A 226 -20.15 4.24 8.99
CA PRO A 226 -20.91 4.37 7.75
C PRO A 226 -20.51 3.34 6.70
N LYS A 227 -21.40 3.07 5.72
CA LYS A 227 -21.01 2.43 4.48
C LYS A 227 -20.09 3.40 3.70
N PRO A 228 -19.10 2.92 2.92
CA PRO A 228 -18.33 3.77 2.02
C PRO A 228 -19.22 4.60 1.08
N TYR A 229 -18.70 5.74 0.63
CA TYR A 229 -19.38 6.59 -0.34
C TYR A 229 -19.37 5.96 -1.74
N GLN A 230 -18.28 5.26 -2.10
CA GLN A 230 -18.16 4.49 -3.33
C GLN A 230 -19.01 3.21 -3.28
N ASP A 231 -19.59 2.82 -4.40
CA ASP A 231 -20.37 1.58 -4.54
C ASP A 231 -19.67 0.64 -5.54
N PRO A 232 -19.42 -0.63 -5.21
CA PRO A 232 -19.77 -1.31 -3.95
C PRO A 232 -18.82 -0.98 -2.77
N HIS A 233 -17.61 -0.49 -3.03
CA HIS A 233 -16.58 -0.08 -2.06
C HIS A 233 -15.40 0.59 -2.78
N PRO A 234 -14.47 1.26 -2.07
CA PRO A 234 -13.23 1.76 -2.65
C PRO A 234 -12.41 0.68 -3.36
N PRO A 235 -11.64 1.01 -4.41
CA PRO A 235 -10.69 0.08 -5.01
C PRO A 235 -9.75 -0.50 -3.98
N VAL A 236 -9.47 -1.82 -4.06
CA VAL A 236 -8.64 -2.54 -3.09
C VAL A 236 -7.32 -2.94 -3.73
N PHE A 237 -6.22 -2.57 -3.08
CA PHE A 237 -4.86 -2.90 -3.45
C PHE A 237 -4.21 -3.78 -2.39
N VAL A 238 -3.34 -4.69 -2.80
CA VAL A 238 -2.61 -5.57 -1.88
C VAL A 238 -1.12 -5.54 -2.22
N ALA A 239 -0.30 -5.11 -1.27
CA ALA A 239 1.15 -5.14 -1.41
C ALA A 239 1.65 -6.59 -1.44
N VAL A 240 2.31 -6.95 -2.52
CA VAL A 240 2.86 -8.30 -2.74
C VAL A 240 4.30 -8.20 -3.24
N SER A 241 5.18 -9.06 -2.75
CA SER A 241 6.55 -9.13 -3.22
C SER A 241 6.76 -10.27 -4.22
N SER A 242 6.61 -11.52 -3.79
CA SER A 242 6.92 -12.69 -4.60
C SER A 242 5.98 -13.88 -4.40
N SER A 243 4.99 -13.77 -3.50
CA SER A 243 4.12 -14.90 -3.15
C SER A 243 3.03 -15.13 -4.20
N PRO A 244 3.05 -16.23 -4.96
CA PRO A 244 1.97 -16.58 -5.89
C PRO A 244 0.60 -16.73 -5.20
N ASP A 245 0.56 -17.16 -3.94
CA ASP A 245 -0.69 -17.34 -3.20
C ASP A 245 -1.35 -15.99 -2.88
N SER A 246 -0.56 -14.97 -2.53
CA SER A 246 -1.08 -13.60 -2.38
C SER A 246 -1.63 -13.04 -3.70
N ILE A 247 -0.99 -13.38 -4.83
CA ILE A 247 -1.49 -13.01 -6.16
C ILE A 247 -2.82 -13.73 -6.47
N ARG A 248 -2.91 -15.02 -6.17
CA ARG A 248 -4.16 -15.79 -6.33
C ARG A 248 -5.29 -15.22 -5.47
N PHE A 249 -4.98 -14.82 -4.23
CA PHE A 249 -5.94 -14.14 -3.36
C PHE A 249 -6.47 -12.85 -4.00
N CYS A 250 -5.59 -12.01 -4.53
CA CYS A 250 -6.00 -10.80 -5.25
C CYS A 250 -6.90 -11.13 -6.44
N ALA A 251 -6.50 -12.09 -7.27
CA ALA A 251 -7.25 -12.48 -8.45
C ALA A 251 -8.65 -13.00 -8.16
N ARG A 252 -8.79 -13.86 -7.12
CA ARG A 252 -10.09 -14.41 -6.70
C ARG A 252 -11.06 -13.32 -6.27
N ASN A 253 -10.55 -12.25 -5.66
CA ASN A 253 -11.37 -11.19 -5.08
C ASN A 253 -11.47 -9.92 -5.95
N GLY A 254 -10.74 -9.84 -7.06
CA GLY A 254 -10.69 -8.66 -7.93
C GLY A 254 -9.89 -7.50 -7.33
N PHE A 255 -8.96 -7.80 -6.42
CA PHE A 255 -8.05 -6.80 -5.84
C PHE A 255 -6.85 -6.57 -6.74
N SER A 256 -6.29 -5.37 -6.70
CA SER A 256 -5.08 -5.01 -7.46
C SER A 256 -3.83 -5.47 -6.72
N PRO A 257 -3.03 -6.40 -7.27
CA PRO A 257 -1.72 -6.70 -6.72
C PRO A 257 -0.74 -5.55 -7.00
N VAL A 258 0.03 -5.17 -5.99
CA VAL A 258 1.08 -4.16 -6.07
C VAL A 258 2.42 -4.86 -5.98
N TYR A 259 3.16 -4.89 -7.08
CA TYR A 259 4.36 -5.71 -7.24
C TYR A 259 5.63 -4.99 -6.80
N PHE A 260 6.13 -5.34 -5.62
CA PHE A 260 7.44 -4.94 -5.11
C PHE A 260 8.51 -5.95 -5.58
N THR A 261 8.70 -6.06 -6.89
CA THR A 261 9.57 -7.10 -7.45
C THR A 261 10.23 -6.64 -8.76
N PRO A 262 11.43 -7.17 -9.09
CA PRO A 262 12.10 -6.93 -10.38
C PRO A 262 11.25 -7.35 -11.58
N THR A 263 11.49 -6.71 -12.72
CA THR A 263 10.69 -6.91 -13.94
C THR A 263 10.70 -8.36 -14.42
N ASP A 264 11.78 -9.11 -14.20
CA ASP A 264 11.86 -10.51 -14.67
C ASP A 264 10.84 -11.42 -13.98
N HIS A 265 10.51 -11.17 -12.72
CA HIS A 265 9.48 -11.92 -11.98
C HIS A 265 8.06 -11.39 -12.20
N LEU A 266 7.92 -10.13 -12.64
CA LEU A 266 6.60 -9.51 -12.84
C LEU A 266 5.73 -10.28 -13.81
N VAL A 267 6.30 -10.71 -14.95
CA VAL A 267 5.56 -11.40 -16.02
C VAL A 267 4.98 -12.72 -15.51
N GLU A 268 5.74 -13.47 -14.72
CA GLU A 268 5.27 -14.73 -14.14
C GLU A 268 4.10 -14.47 -13.18
N LEU A 269 4.25 -13.52 -12.25
CA LEU A 269 3.23 -13.17 -11.28
C LEU A 269 1.96 -12.61 -11.94
N ALA A 270 2.13 -11.80 -12.98
CA ALA A 270 1.01 -11.25 -13.75
C ALA A 270 0.21 -12.35 -14.48
N ASN A 271 0.89 -13.39 -14.99
CA ASN A 271 0.21 -14.56 -15.56
C ASN A 271 -0.56 -15.33 -14.50
N VAL A 272 0.02 -15.54 -13.30
CA VAL A 272 -0.69 -16.19 -12.18
C VAL A 272 -1.97 -15.42 -11.84
N TYR A 273 -1.94 -14.07 -11.84
CA TYR A 273 -3.10 -13.23 -11.60
C TYR A 273 -4.21 -13.47 -12.63
N VAL A 274 -3.88 -13.41 -13.91
CA VAL A 274 -4.85 -13.60 -15.01
C VAL A 274 -5.42 -15.02 -15.03
N GLU A 275 -4.56 -16.03 -14.89
CA GLU A 275 -4.98 -17.43 -14.89
C GLU A 275 -5.93 -17.77 -13.73
N GLU A 276 -5.61 -17.30 -12.54
CA GLU A 276 -6.44 -17.53 -11.36
C GLU A 276 -7.76 -16.77 -11.45
N GLY A 277 -7.75 -15.53 -11.93
CA GLY A 277 -8.97 -14.75 -12.17
C GLY A 277 -9.92 -15.47 -13.10
N ARG A 278 -9.41 -16.01 -14.21
CA ARG A 278 -10.20 -16.76 -15.19
C ARG A 278 -10.87 -18.01 -14.56
N LYS A 279 -10.17 -18.72 -13.67
CA LYS A 279 -10.74 -19.88 -12.95
C LYS A 279 -11.92 -19.49 -12.06
N HIS A 280 -11.99 -18.22 -11.65
CA HIS A 280 -13.05 -17.69 -10.78
C HIS A 280 -14.04 -16.79 -11.54
N GLY A 281 -14.12 -16.95 -12.87
CA GLY A 281 -15.10 -16.24 -13.71
C GLY A 281 -14.80 -14.73 -13.91
N ARG A 282 -13.55 -14.32 -13.68
CA ARG A 282 -13.10 -12.95 -13.96
C ARG A 282 -12.28 -12.93 -15.24
N ASP A 283 -12.71 -12.18 -16.22
CA ASP A 283 -11.93 -11.98 -17.45
C ASP A 283 -10.90 -10.87 -17.26
N LEU A 284 -9.86 -11.21 -16.49
CA LEU A 284 -8.76 -10.29 -16.20
C LEU A 284 -7.80 -10.26 -17.38
N GLN A 285 -7.68 -9.12 -18.03
CA GLN A 285 -6.69 -8.94 -19.09
C GLN A 285 -5.29 -8.76 -18.51
N PHE A 286 -4.27 -9.16 -19.26
CA PHE A 286 -2.87 -9.05 -18.85
C PHE A 286 -2.48 -7.57 -18.68
N GLY A 287 -2.06 -7.18 -17.48
CA GLY A 287 -1.75 -5.81 -17.10
C GLY A 287 -2.90 -5.03 -16.46
N ALA A 288 -4.17 -5.40 -16.74
CA ALA A 288 -5.33 -4.76 -16.14
C ALA A 288 -5.38 -4.97 -14.63
N ASN A 289 -5.73 -3.93 -13.90
CA ASN A 289 -5.82 -3.93 -12.43
C ASN A 289 -4.51 -4.37 -11.73
N GLN A 290 -3.36 -4.14 -12.35
CA GLN A 290 -2.05 -4.52 -11.83
C GLN A 290 -1.16 -3.30 -11.66
N THR A 291 -0.32 -3.30 -10.61
CA THR A 291 0.48 -2.14 -10.21
C THR A 291 1.96 -2.51 -10.18
N ILE A 292 2.79 -1.78 -10.94
CA ILE A 292 4.26 -1.89 -10.89
C ILE A 292 4.80 -0.83 -9.94
N VAL A 293 5.69 -1.23 -9.03
CA VAL A 293 6.39 -0.31 -8.12
C VAL A 293 7.80 -0.02 -8.63
N ARG A 294 8.21 1.26 -8.61
CA ARG A 294 9.58 1.69 -8.90
C ARG A 294 9.99 2.86 -8.01
N TRP A 295 11.30 2.91 -7.69
CA TRP A 295 11.97 4.03 -7.04
C TRP A 295 12.67 4.84 -8.13
N PRO A 296 12.13 6.01 -8.51
CA PRO A 296 12.67 6.80 -9.60
C PRO A 296 13.65 7.87 -9.12
N HIS A 297 14.64 8.23 -9.98
CA HIS A 297 15.32 9.52 -9.92
C HIS A 297 15.50 10.04 -11.34
N PHE A 298 14.71 11.04 -11.69
CA PHE A 298 14.75 11.67 -13.00
C PHE A 298 15.84 12.73 -13.01
N SER A 299 16.88 12.53 -13.83
CA SER A 299 18.11 13.23 -13.68
C SER A 299 18.70 13.64 -15.05
N ARG A 300 19.90 14.23 -15.04
CA ARG A 300 20.56 14.66 -16.28
C ARG A 300 21.08 13.48 -17.09
N ASP A 301 21.61 12.48 -16.39
CA ASP A 301 22.28 11.31 -16.96
C ASP A 301 22.39 10.18 -15.91
N LYS A 302 22.88 9.04 -16.33
CA LYS A 302 23.08 7.86 -15.44
C LYS A 302 24.08 8.12 -14.30
N ALA A 303 25.08 8.98 -14.49
CA ALA A 303 26.04 9.28 -13.42
C ALA A 303 25.37 10.12 -12.31
N HIS A 304 24.56 11.08 -12.68
CA HIS A 304 23.78 11.88 -11.71
C HIS A 304 22.71 11.02 -11.02
N PHE A 305 22.06 10.11 -11.73
CA PHE A 305 21.17 9.13 -11.14
C PHE A 305 21.84 8.29 -10.05
N ARG A 306 23.05 7.76 -10.32
CA ARG A 306 23.84 7.03 -9.32
C ARG A 306 24.19 7.87 -8.09
N GLN A 307 24.47 9.16 -8.31
CA GLN A 307 24.72 10.10 -7.19
C GLN A 307 23.45 10.29 -6.35
N GLN A 308 22.28 10.44 -6.96
CA GLN A 308 21.01 10.56 -6.24
C GLN A 308 20.68 9.31 -5.43
N LEU A 309 20.92 8.10 -5.99
CA LEU A 309 20.81 6.86 -5.22
C LEU A 309 21.73 6.85 -4.00
N SER A 310 22.98 7.33 -4.18
CA SER A 310 23.94 7.45 -3.09
C SER A 310 23.46 8.40 -2.00
N ASP A 311 22.94 9.57 -2.40
CA ASP A 311 22.57 10.64 -1.48
C ASP A 311 21.25 10.37 -0.74
N TYR A 312 20.29 9.67 -1.37
CA TYR A 312 18.93 9.58 -0.86
C TYR A 312 18.47 8.16 -0.47
N ASP A 313 19.02 7.11 -1.08
CA ASP A 313 18.49 5.76 -0.93
C ASP A 313 19.48 4.75 -0.35
N ALA A 314 20.76 4.91 -0.61
CA ALA A 314 21.78 3.89 -0.31
C ALA A 314 21.88 3.54 1.17
N GLU A 315 21.81 4.54 2.06
CA GLU A 315 21.83 4.32 3.51
C GLU A 315 20.64 3.47 3.94
N PHE A 316 19.44 3.81 3.50
CA PHE A 316 18.23 3.07 3.79
C PHE A 316 18.27 1.66 3.20
N TYR A 317 18.65 1.54 1.92
CA TYR A 317 18.75 0.26 1.23
C TYR A 317 19.69 -0.71 1.96
N LYS A 318 20.88 -0.24 2.33
CA LYS A 318 21.86 -1.03 3.08
C LYS A 318 21.32 -1.45 4.45
N ASN A 319 20.81 -0.48 5.23
CA ASN A 319 20.49 -0.70 6.64
C ASN A 319 19.14 -1.40 6.85
N ILE A 320 18.17 -1.18 6.00
CA ILE A 320 16.84 -1.80 6.12
C ILE A 320 16.68 -2.96 5.15
N TYR A 321 16.72 -2.71 3.84
CA TYR A 321 16.49 -3.81 2.90
C TYR A 321 17.59 -4.86 2.97
N GLY A 322 18.86 -4.48 3.07
CA GLY A 322 19.97 -5.43 3.25
C GLY A 322 19.86 -6.26 4.53
N SER A 323 19.30 -5.70 5.61
CA SER A 323 19.09 -6.43 6.87
C SER A 323 17.93 -7.44 6.79
N PHE A 324 16.84 -7.11 6.11
CA PHE A 324 15.68 -8.00 5.94
C PHE A 324 15.83 -8.95 4.75
N PHE A 325 16.59 -8.56 3.75
CA PHE A 325 16.81 -9.31 2.51
C PHE A 325 18.33 -9.37 2.20
N PRO A 326 19.12 -10.16 2.95
CA PRO A 326 20.58 -10.16 2.86
C PRO A 326 21.12 -10.42 1.45
N PHE A 327 20.38 -11.13 0.60
CA PHE A 327 20.77 -11.38 -0.79
C PHE A 327 20.89 -10.10 -1.64
N LEU A 328 20.27 -8.99 -1.23
CA LEU A 328 20.37 -7.70 -1.90
C LEU A 328 21.74 -7.03 -1.71
N VAL A 329 22.48 -7.40 -0.68
CA VAL A 329 23.79 -6.86 -0.35
C VAL A 329 24.88 -7.94 -0.31
N ASP A 330 24.60 -9.13 -0.83
CA ASP A 330 25.58 -10.20 -0.93
C ASP A 330 26.70 -9.84 -1.90
N GLY A 331 27.94 -9.96 -1.45
CA GLY A 331 29.11 -9.57 -2.25
C GLY A 331 29.38 -8.06 -2.34
N VAL A 332 28.62 -7.22 -1.64
CA VAL A 332 28.84 -5.77 -1.57
C VAL A 332 29.99 -5.48 -0.62
N GLU A 333 31.12 -5.00 -1.15
CA GLU A 333 32.32 -4.66 -0.36
C GLU A 333 32.57 -3.13 -0.33
N THR A 334 32.13 -2.43 -1.37
CA THR A 334 32.34 -0.99 -1.52
C THR A 334 31.00 -0.25 -1.69
N HIS A 335 31.03 1.08 -1.57
CA HIS A 335 29.86 1.89 -1.83
C HIS A 335 29.42 1.80 -3.30
N ASP A 336 30.36 1.71 -4.25
CA ASP A 336 30.03 1.54 -5.66
C ASP A 336 29.35 0.20 -5.94
N ASP A 337 29.78 -0.89 -5.25
CA ASP A 337 29.10 -2.19 -5.33
C ASP A 337 27.66 -2.11 -4.80
N LEU A 338 27.42 -1.29 -3.76
CA LEU A 338 26.08 -1.07 -3.22
C LEU A 338 25.18 -0.41 -4.27
N ILE A 339 25.67 0.65 -4.93
CA ILE A 339 24.91 1.32 -5.99
C ILE A 339 24.71 0.40 -7.19
N ASP A 340 25.69 -0.42 -7.55
CA ASP A 340 25.54 -1.43 -8.61
C ASP A 340 24.48 -2.47 -8.26
N SER A 341 24.46 -2.93 -7.01
CA SER A 341 23.40 -3.83 -6.53
C SER A 341 22.02 -3.20 -6.66
N MET A 342 21.84 -1.95 -6.19
CA MET A 342 20.57 -1.23 -6.29
C MET A 342 20.07 -1.13 -7.74
N VAL A 343 20.95 -0.67 -8.65
CA VAL A 343 20.64 -0.58 -10.08
C VAL A 343 20.33 -1.95 -10.67
N GLY A 344 21.11 -2.96 -10.28
CA GLY A 344 20.96 -4.35 -10.75
C GLY A 344 19.60 -4.99 -10.38
N THR A 345 18.90 -4.50 -9.36
CA THR A 345 17.56 -4.98 -9.02
C THR A 345 16.51 -4.65 -10.09
N GLY A 346 16.73 -3.61 -10.91
CA GLY A 346 15.74 -3.09 -11.85
C GLY A 346 14.49 -2.46 -11.20
N ILE A 347 14.51 -2.26 -9.87
CA ILE A 347 13.44 -1.53 -9.15
C ILE A 347 13.76 -0.04 -9.06
N PHE A 348 15.05 0.31 -8.99
CA PHE A 348 15.51 1.69 -9.07
C PHE A 348 15.71 2.07 -10.53
N ILE A 349 15.00 3.07 -11.01
CA ILE A 349 15.03 3.49 -12.40
C ILE A 349 15.32 4.99 -12.51
N GLY A 350 16.07 5.39 -13.52
CA GLY A 350 16.37 6.80 -13.71
C GLY A 350 17.50 7.05 -14.69
N GLY A 351 17.92 8.32 -14.74
CA GLY A 351 18.84 8.87 -15.69
C GLY A 351 18.23 10.04 -16.44
N SER A 352 18.62 10.29 -17.69
CA SER A 352 17.96 11.30 -18.52
C SER A 352 16.48 10.96 -18.78
N VAL A 353 15.72 11.93 -19.27
CA VAL A 353 14.32 11.71 -19.69
C VAL A 353 14.24 10.60 -20.73
N GLU A 354 15.18 10.59 -21.69
CA GLU A 354 15.26 9.61 -22.74
C GLU A 354 15.57 8.20 -22.20
N ASP A 355 16.52 8.09 -21.26
CA ASP A 355 16.83 6.82 -20.58
C ASP A 355 15.62 6.26 -19.88
N THR A 356 14.93 7.13 -19.14
CA THR A 356 13.75 6.76 -18.34
C THR A 356 12.57 6.35 -19.20
N ILE A 357 12.32 7.07 -20.29
CA ILE A 357 11.28 6.66 -21.28
C ILE A 357 11.59 5.28 -21.86
N ALA A 358 12.85 5.03 -22.20
CA ALA A 358 13.25 3.73 -22.77
C ALA A 358 13.04 2.59 -21.77
N GLU A 359 13.44 2.77 -20.51
CA GLU A 359 13.26 1.77 -19.44
C GLU A 359 11.77 1.47 -19.16
N TRP A 360 10.94 2.51 -19.10
CA TRP A 360 9.50 2.33 -18.90
C TRP A 360 8.84 1.66 -20.11
N LYS A 361 9.16 2.05 -21.34
CA LYS A 361 8.63 1.38 -22.54
C LYS A 361 9.00 -0.10 -22.55
N GLN A 362 10.25 -0.45 -22.26
CA GLN A 362 10.69 -1.84 -22.14
C GLN A 362 9.92 -2.62 -21.06
N THR A 363 9.66 -1.97 -19.92
CA THR A 363 8.88 -2.58 -18.82
C THR A 363 7.42 -2.80 -19.22
N LEU A 364 6.78 -1.78 -19.83
CA LEU A 364 5.38 -1.84 -20.24
C LEU A 364 5.13 -2.74 -21.45
N GLU A 365 6.12 -2.94 -22.32
CA GLU A 365 6.06 -3.98 -23.38
C GLU A 365 5.98 -5.39 -22.80
N ARG A 366 6.60 -5.62 -21.65
CA ARG A 366 6.56 -6.92 -20.96
C ARG A 366 5.31 -7.10 -20.10
N ILE A 367 4.85 -6.06 -19.44
CA ILE A 367 3.63 -6.03 -18.66
C ILE A 367 2.99 -4.64 -18.77
N PRO A 368 1.92 -4.48 -19.57
CA PRO A 368 1.26 -3.19 -19.75
C PRO A 368 0.39 -2.85 -18.54
N ALA A 369 1.01 -2.70 -17.37
CA ALA A 369 0.32 -2.50 -16.11
C ALA A 369 -0.53 -1.22 -16.10
N GLU A 370 -1.74 -1.34 -15.58
CA GLU A 370 -2.68 -0.22 -15.49
C GLU A 370 -2.18 0.87 -14.56
N TYR A 371 -1.46 0.48 -13.49
CA TYR A 371 -0.96 1.40 -12.48
C TYR A 371 0.58 1.37 -12.39
N ILE A 372 1.16 2.55 -12.18
CA ILE A 372 2.56 2.77 -11.84
C ILE A 372 2.59 3.41 -10.45
N CYS A 373 3.27 2.77 -9.49
CA CYS A 373 3.51 3.33 -8.17
C CYS A 373 4.96 3.80 -8.09
N LEU A 374 5.16 5.10 -7.96
CA LEU A 374 6.47 5.74 -7.80
C LEU A 374 6.71 6.03 -6.32
N ILE A 375 7.84 5.58 -5.79
CA ILE A 375 8.19 5.71 -4.37
C ILE A 375 9.44 6.57 -4.21
N TRP A 376 9.38 7.54 -3.32
CA TRP A 376 10.55 8.30 -2.86
C TRP A 376 10.76 8.10 -1.36
N HIS A 377 12.03 7.97 -0.95
CA HIS A 377 12.44 8.10 0.45
C HIS A 377 12.40 9.58 0.83
N TYR A 378 11.17 10.09 0.91
CA TYR A 378 10.89 11.49 1.18
C TYR A 378 11.49 11.95 2.50
N ALA A 379 11.97 13.16 2.52
CA ALA A 379 12.71 13.90 3.52
C ALA A 379 14.21 13.57 3.57
N MET A 380 14.66 12.34 3.34
CA MET A 380 16.03 12.09 2.91
C MET A 380 16.23 12.64 1.50
N CYS A 381 15.36 12.32 0.55
CA CYS A 381 15.19 13.08 -0.69
C CYS A 381 14.39 14.36 -0.39
N PRO A 382 14.95 15.56 -0.58
CA PRO A 382 14.25 16.82 -0.31
C PRO A 382 12.94 16.93 -1.07
N LYS A 383 11.91 17.53 -0.46
CA LYS A 383 10.58 17.65 -1.09
C LYS A 383 10.62 18.40 -2.42
N GLU A 384 11.50 19.39 -2.55
CA GLU A 384 11.70 20.16 -3.77
C GLU A 384 12.19 19.25 -4.90
N THR A 385 13.14 18.34 -4.61
CA THR A 385 13.63 17.34 -5.57
C THR A 385 12.53 16.36 -5.94
N VAL A 386 11.75 15.85 -4.97
CA VAL A 386 10.62 14.96 -5.24
C VAL A 386 9.59 15.63 -6.17
N ILE A 387 9.28 16.91 -5.93
CA ILE A 387 8.33 17.66 -6.77
C ILE A 387 8.91 17.88 -8.18
N GLU A 388 10.15 18.29 -8.32
CA GLU A 388 10.83 18.47 -9.62
C GLU A 388 10.87 17.16 -10.42
N GLU A 389 11.22 16.06 -9.77
CA GLU A 389 11.24 14.74 -10.41
C GLU A 389 9.84 14.27 -10.81
N LEU A 390 8.83 14.54 -9.99
CA LEU A 390 7.44 14.23 -10.31
C LEU A 390 6.95 15.07 -11.51
N GLU A 391 7.30 16.37 -11.58
CA GLU A 391 7.00 17.22 -12.74
C GLU A 391 7.63 16.65 -14.02
N ILE A 392 8.91 16.26 -13.96
CA ILE A 392 9.60 15.63 -15.09
C ILE A 392 8.86 14.36 -15.54
N PHE A 393 8.48 13.50 -14.60
CA PHE A 393 7.78 12.28 -14.93
C PHE A 393 6.42 12.56 -15.58
N MET A 394 5.60 13.35 -14.95
CA MET A 394 4.22 13.59 -15.38
C MET A 394 4.15 14.37 -16.71
N GLU A 395 5.06 15.32 -16.93
CA GLU A 395 5.02 16.20 -18.10
C GLU A 395 5.85 15.68 -19.30
N LYS A 396 6.92 14.90 -19.04
CA LYS A 396 7.85 14.50 -20.11
C LYS A 396 7.93 12.98 -20.33
N VAL A 397 7.79 12.18 -19.28
CA VAL A 397 7.91 10.72 -19.39
C VAL A 397 6.53 10.08 -19.63
N LEU A 398 5.55 10.34 -18.77
CA LEU A 398 4.22 9.74 -18.85
C LEU A 398 3.51 9.95 -20.21
N PRO A 399 3.63 11.11 -20.88
CA PRO A 399 3.03 11.30 -22.20
C PRO A 399 3.56 10.37 -23.29
N GLU A 400 4.76 9.81 -23.12
CA GLU A 400 5.39 8.88 -24.05
C GLU A 400 5.06 7.40 -23.77
N LEU A 401 4.43 7.10 -22.65
CA LEU A 401 4.05 5.75 -22.25
C LEU A 401 2.64 5.43 -22.76
N GLU A 402 2.43 4.20 -23.19
CA GLU A 402 1.13 3.73 -23.69
C GLU A 402 0.81 2.32 -23.19
N ILE A 403 -0.44 2.12 -22.79
CA ILE A 403 -1.01 0.82 -22.40
C ILE A 403 -2.37 0.63 -23.09
N PRO A 404 -2.95 -0.58 -23.12
CA PRO A 404 -4.34 -0.78 -23.51
C PRO A 404 -5.29 0.11 -22.69
N ASP A 405 -6.40 0.51 -23.29
CA ASP A 405 -7.46 1.24 -22.58
C ASP A 405 -8.38 0.22 -21.90
N TYR A 406 -8.04 -0.14 -20.69
CA TYR A 406 -8.76 -1.17 -19.93
C TYR A 406 -10.18 -0.73 -19.55
N ASP A 407 -10.41 0.56 -19.33
CA ASP A 407 -11.74 1.08 -19.02
C ASP A 407 -12.69 0.91 -20.21
N GLN A 408 -12.21 1.12 -21.44
CA GLN A 408 -12.99 0.88 -22.66
C GLN A 408 -13.20 -0.61 -22.96
N LEU A 409 -12.21 -1.45 -22.65
CA LEU A 409 -12.31 -2.89 -22.87
C LEU A 409 -13.34 -3.53 -21.93
N GLN A 410 -13.38 -3.13 -20.67
CA GLN A 410 -14.39 -3.60 -19.70
C GLN A 410 -15.81 -3.10 -20.02
N ALA A 411 -15.97 -1.92 -20.62
CA ALA A 411 -17.27 -1.39 -21.01
C ALA A 411 -17.84 -2.05 -22.27
N ALA A 412 -17.03 -2.79 -23.03
CA ALA A 412 -17.42 -3.45 -24.28
C ALA A 412 -17.89 -4.90 -24.07
N GLU A 413 -17.71 -5.48 -22.89
CA GLU A 413 -18.17 -6.80 -22.45
C GLU A 413 -19.52 -6.71 -21.72
#